data_ac7a04df38443df026a6ab3660fcf0ed
#
_entry.id   ac7a04df38443df026a6ab3660fcf0ed
#
_cell.length_a   1.000
_cell.length_b   1.000
_cell.length_c   1.000
_cell.angle_alpha   90.00
_cell.angle_beta   90.00
_cell.angle_gamma   90.00
#
_symmetry.space_group_name_H-M   'P 1'
#
loop_
_entity.id
_entity.type
_entity.pdbx_description
1 polymer ?
#
loop_
_entity_poly.entity_id
_entity_poly.type
_entity_poly.pdbx_seq_one_letter_code
_entity_poly.pdbx_strand_id
1 'polypeptide(L)'
;LKDTLALRHTITGFYDKDNYIHDVLTQSLLLQAEAAFFQYQNQFGANALMMLSLAENESALGRSYLAYTRNNLFGHAAYDSSRYASTSGSVYSHALHYLSNAYMNPSQFQFHGGFFGNKAGGMNVSYASDPYWGEKAAQYFYEMDHAMGDRDHNRYALGIVKNTGVSIYKNADKKSDA
;
A
#
# COMPACT_ATOMS: atom_id res chain seq x y z
N LEU A 1 9.59 10.69 -5.28
CA LEU A 1 9.33 9.27 -5.08
C LEU A 1 10.29 8.39 -5.90
N LYS A 2 10.41 8.62 -7.22
CA LYS A 2 11.24 7.81 -8.12
C LYS A 2 12.69 7.70 -7.66
N ASP A 3 13.33 8.82 -7.34
CA ASP A 3 14.72 8.84 -6.90
C ASP A 3 14.90 8.19 -5.53
N THR A 4 13.95 8.40 -4.61
CA THR A 4 13.93 7.75 -3.30
C THR A 4 13.76 6.25 -3.42
N LEU A 5 12.84 5.80 -4.28
CA LEU A 5 12.65 4.38 -4.58
C LEU A 5 13.90 3.77 -5.23
N ALA A 6 14.54 4.47 -6.16
CA ALA A 6 15.77 3.99 -6.79
C ALA A 6 16.89 3.77 -5.77
N LEU A 7 17.07 4.69 -4.83
CA LEU A 7 18.08 4.57 -3.76
C LEU A 7 17.80 3.42 -2.78
N ARG A 8 16.53 3.23 -2.40
CA ARG A 8 16.14 2.22 -1.40
C ARG A 8 16.00 0.81 -1.99
N HIS A 9 15.62 0.72 -3.26
CA HIS A 9 15.25 -0.54 -3.91
C HIS A 9 16.23 -0.99 -4.98
N THR A 10 17.43 -0.39 -5.02
CA THR A 10 18.56 -0.98 -5.72
C THR A 10 19.05 -2.15 -4.89
N ILE A 11 18.58 -3.34 -5.20
CA ILE A 11 18.88 -4.55 -4.45
C ILE A 11 19.59 -5.56 -5.33
N THR A 12 20.51 -6.29 -4.68
CA THR A 12 21.09 -7.49 -5.24
C THR A 12 20.27 -8.70 -4.78
N GLY A 13 19.61 -9.33 -5.72
CA GLY A 13 18.99 -10.64 -5.48
C GLY A 13 17.53 -10.63 -5.02
N PHE A 14 16.94 -11.79 -5.10
CA PHE A 14 15.59 -12.11 -4.64
C PHE A 14 15.63 -13.39 -3.76
N TYR A 15 14.59 -13.57 -2.97
CA TYR A 15 14.44 -14.78 -2.15
C TYR A 15 13.72 -15.88 -2.94
N ASP A 16 14.24 -17.08 -2.90
CA ASP A 16 13.54 -18.26 -3.40
C ASP A 16 12.52 -18.79 -2.36
N LYS A 17 11.85 -19.89 -2.70
CA LYS A 17 10.85 -20.53 -1.84
C LYS A 17 11.40 -21.01 -0.48
N ASP A 18 12.71 -21.23 -0.39
CA ASP A 18 13.40 -21.71 0.80
C ASP A 18 14.12 -20.58 1.55
N ASN A 19 13.84 -19.31 1.18
CA ASN A 19 14.44 -18.07 1.71
C ASN A 19 15.94 -17.90 1.46
N TYR A 20 16.50 -18.58 0.46
CA TYR A 20 17.85 -18.29 0.01
C TYR A 20 17.86 -17.09 -0.94
N ILE A 21 18.90 -16.26 -0.82
CA ILE A 21 19.09 -15.10 -1.70
C ILE A 21 19.82 -15.57 -2.96
N HIS A 22 19.21 -15.30 -4.10
CA HIS A 22 19.85 -15.44 -5.39
C HIS A 22 20.44 -14.10 -5.83
N ASP A 23 21.75 -14.04 -6.00
CA ASP A 23 22.48 -12.84 -6.43
C ASP A 23 22.22 -12.56 -7.90
N VAL A 24 21.16 -11.83 -8.17
CA VAL A 24 20.87 -11.24 -9.47
C VAL A 24 20.76 -9.74 -9.27
N LEU A 25 21.57 -8.96 -9.98
CA LEU A 25 21.41 -7.52 -10.06
C LEU A 25 20.08 -7.20 -10.74
N THR A 26 19.04 -7.03 -9.95
CA THR A 26 17.75 -6.61 -10.46
C THR A 26 17.23 -5.42 -9.67
N GLN A 27 16.55 -4.54 -10.35
CA GLN A 27 15.78 -3.50 -9.67
C GLN A 27 14.59 -4.14 -8.95
N SER A 28 14.26 -3.61 -7.77
CA SER A 28 13.06 -4.03 -7.06
C SER A 28 11.83 -3.96 -7.96
N LEU A 29 10.98 -4.96 -7.85
CA LEU A 29 9.68 -4.99 -8.54
C LEU A 29 8.77 -3.82 -8.13
N LEU A 30 9.01 -3.21 -6.97
CA LEU A 30 8.31 -2.00 -6.53
C LEU A 30 8.60 -0.80 -7.44
N LEU A 31 9.83 -0.69 -7.98
CA LEU A 31 10.16 0.34 -8.98
C LEU A 31 9.35 0.17 -10.27
N GLN A 32 9.14 -1.05 -10.71
CA GLN A 32 8.33 -1.34 -11.90
C GLN A 32 6.85 -1.00 -11.69
N ALA A 33 6.39 -1.00 -10.42
CA ALA A 33 5.02 -0.69 -10.05
C ALA A 33 4.78 0.79 -9.74
N GLU A 34 5.78 1.67 -9.78
CA GLU A 34 5.68 3.07 -9.36
C GLU A 34 4.46 3.79 -9.98
N ALA A 35 4.33 3.73 -11.30
CA ALA A 35 3.24 4.39 -12.00
C ALA A 35 1.85 3.87 -11.57
N ALA A 36 1.76 2.58 -11.21
CA ALA A 36 0.52 1.97 -10.76
C ALA A 36 0.06 2.49 -9.40
N PHE A 37 0.97 2.78 -8.47
CA PHE A 37 0.62 3.36 -7.18
C PHE A 37 -0.06 4.74 -7.35
N PHE A 38 0.46 5.60 -8.22
CA PHE A 38 -0.18 6.89 -8.51
C PHE A 38 -1.48 6.75 -9.29
N GLN A 39 -1.52 5.86 -10.28
CA GLN A 39 -2.73 5.61 -11.05
C GLN A 39 -3.89 5.19 -10.13
N TYR A 40 -3.65 4.22 -9.26
CA TYR A 40 -4.70 3.66 -8.43
C TYR A 40 -5.02 4.50 -7.19
N GLN A 41 -4.08 5.35 -6.72
CA GLN A 41 -4.41 6.44 -5.79
C GLN A 41 -5.50 7.34 -6.38
N ASN A 42 -5.32 7.79 -7.61
CA ASN A 42 -6.28 8.68 -8.27
C ASN A 42 -7.62 7.99 -8.54
N GLN A 43 -7.59 6.69 -8.82
CA GLN A 43 -8.78 5.93 -9.16
C GLN A 43 -9.60 5.49 -7.94
N PHE A 44 -8.95 5.11 -6.85
CA PHE A 44 -9.58 4.47 -5.70
C PHE A 44 -9.44 5.24 -4.39
N GLY A 45 -8.72 6.36 -4.39
CA GLY A 45 -8.55 7.22 -3.21
C GLY A 45 -7.60 6.69 -2.14
N ALA A 46 -6.90 5.58 -2.38
CA ALA A 46 -5.90 5.07 -1.47
C ALA A 46 -4.55 5.78 -1.69
N ASN A 47 -3.94 6.31 -0.64
CA ASN A 47 -2.66 7.03 -0.74
C ASN A 47 -1.56 6.14 -1.33
N ALA A 48 -0.86 6.64 -2.36
CA ALA A 48 0.19 5.90 -3.07
C ALA A 48 1.34 5.47 -2.17
N LEU A 49 1.76 6.35 -1.25
CA LEU A 49 2.83 6.07 -0.30
C LEU A 49 2.40 5.01 0.73
N MET A 50 1.14 5.05 1.16
CA MET A 50 0.54 4.02 2.01
C MET A 50 0.56 2.65 1.33
N MET A 51 0.11 2.58 0.08
CA MET A 51 0.12 1.33 -0.68
C MET A 51 1.54 0.80 -0.89
N LEU A 52 2.50 1.69 -1.17
CA LEU A 52 3.90 1.33 -1.31
C LEU A 52 4.48 0.78 0.00
N SER A 53 4.19 1.43 1.14
CA SER A 53 4.64 0.95 2.47
C SER A 53 4.11 -0.44 2.79
N LEU A 54 2.87 -0.72 2.43
CA LEU A 54 2.30 -2.06 2.55
C LEU A 54 3.01 -3.06 1.65
N ALA A 55 3.27 -2.70 0.39
CA ALA A 55 4.00 -3.55 -0.54
C ALA A 55 5.44 -3.82 -0.07
N GLU A 56 6.13 -2.83 0.50
CA GLU A 56 7.45 -3.02 1.12
C GLU A 56 7.41 -4.04 2.25
N ASN A 57 6.45 -3.89 3.16
CA ASN A 57 6.29 -4.78 4.31
C ASN A 57 5.93 -6.22 3.89
N GLU A 58 5.00 -6.38 2.96
CA GLU A 58 4.46 -7.67 2.55
C GLU A 58 5.36 -8.45 1.57
N SER A 59 6.22 -7.76 0.83
CA SER A 59 7.04 -8.39 -0.22
C SER A 59 8.53 -8.41 0.08
N ALA A 60 8.95 -8.13 1.31
CA ALA A 60 10.36 -7.94 1.65
C ALA A 60 11.05 -6.95 0.68
N LEU A 61 10.50 -5.76 0.56
CA LEU A 61 10.97 -4.71 -0.37
C LEU A 61 10.90 -5.12 -1.86
N GLY A 62 9.88 -5.89 -2.26
CA GLY A 62 9.74 -6.39 -3.62
C GLY A 62 10.64 -7.57 -3.97
N ARG A 63 11.24 -8.25 -2.97
CA ARG A 63 12.24 -9.32 -3.14
C ARG A 63 11.71 -10.70 -2.82
N SER A 64 10.49 -10.82 -2.31
CA SER A 64 9.95 -12.12 -1.91
C SER A 64 9.77 -13.06 -3.11
N TYR A 65 9.80 -14.36 -2.84
CA TYR A 65 9.52 -15.39 -3.84
C TYR A 65 8.21 -15.14 -4.59
N LEU A 66 7.14 -14.77 -3.88
CA LEU A 66 5.84 -14.49 -4.49
C LEU A 66 5.87 -13.23 -5.37
N ALA A 67 6.62 -12.20 -4.96
CA ALA A 67 6.78 -11.02 -5.79
C ALA A 67 7.42 -11.38 -7.14
N TYR A 68 8.54 -12.10 -7.12
CA TYR A 68 9.31 -12.43 -8.33
C TYR A 68 8.62 -13.45 -9.23
N THR A 69 8.03 -14.49 -8.68
CA THR A 69 7.48 -15.59 -9.48
C THR A 69 6.02 -15.35 -9.88
N ARG A 70 5.29 -14.49 -9.17
CA ARG A 70 3.85 -14.32 -9.31
C ARG A 70 3.39 -12.86 -9.43
N ASN A 71 4.32 -11.89 -9.48
CA ASN A 71 4.03 -10.45 -9.43
C ASN A 71 3.16 -10.06 -8.21
N ASN A 72 3.22 -10.84 -7.12
CA ASN A 72 2.38 -10.66 -5.94
C ASN A 72 3.13 -9.84 -4.89
N LEU A 73 2.89 -8.53 -4.89
CA LEU A 73 3.56 -7.57 -4.00
C LEU A 73 2.95 -7.49 -2.59
N PHE A 74 1.80 -8.12 -2.36
CA PHE A 74 1.05 -8.00 -1.10
C PHE A 74 0.76 -9.35 -0.41
N GLY A 75 1.34 -10.43 -0.89
CA GLY A 75 1.13 -11.76 -0.31
C GLY A 75 -0.31 -12.29 -0.43
N HIS A 76 -1.14 -11.71 -1.30
CA HIS A 76 -2.54 -12.11 -1.44
C HIS A 76 -2.66 -13.59 -1.83
N ALA A 77 -3.56 -14.31 -1.14
CA ALA A 77 -3.85 -15.72 -1.40
C ALA A 77 -2.55 -16.55 -1.56
N ALA A 78 -1.62 -16.40 -0.62
CA ALA A 78 -0.28 -17.01 -0.70
C ALA A 78 -0.32 -18.56 -0.79
N TYR A 79 -1.40 -19.16 -0.34
CA TYR A 79 -1.65 -20.61 -0.40
C TYR A 79 -2.20 -21.09 -1.74
N ASP A 80 -2.74 -20.17 -2.54
CA ASP A 80 -3.28 -20.47 -3.86
C ASP A 80 -2.26 -20.18 -4.95
N SER A 81 -2.50 -20.72 -6.15
CA SER A 81 -1.68 -20.43 -7.34
C SER A 81 -1.88 -19.02 -7.89
N SER A 82 -2.37 -18.08 -7.10
CA SER A 82 -2.69 -16.71 -7.55
C SER A 82 -1.46 -16.00 -8.07
N ARG A 83 -1.53 -15.72 -9.36
CA ARG A 83 -0.51 -15.00 -10.11
C ARG A 83 -1.14 -13.79 -10.75
N TYR A 84 -0.53 -12.65 -10.56
CA TYR A 84 -0.91 -11.44 -11.31
C TYR A 84 -0.19 -11.40 -12.66
N ALA A 85 -0.86 -10.88 -13.68
CA ALA A 85 -0.26 -10.70 -15.00
C ALA A 85 0.91 -9.71 -14.97
N SER A 86 0.88 -8.77 -14.03
CA SER A 86 1.92 -7.77 -13.81
C SER A 86 1.93 -7.29 -12.37
N THR A 87 2.99 -6.58 -11.96
CA THR A 87 3.05 -5.87 -10.68
C THR A 87 1.95 -4.82 -10.56
N SER A 88 1.61 -4.13 -11.65
CA SER A 88 0.47 -3.20 -11.71
C SER A 88 -0.86 -3.89 -11.39
N GLY A 89 -1.08 -5.11 -11.86
CA GLY A 89 -2.26 -5.92 -11.54
C GLY A 89 -2.36 -6.25 -10.04
N SER A 90 -1.23 -6.49 -9.39
CA SER A 90 -1.16 -6.70 -7.94
C SER A 90 -1.56 -5.43 -7.18
N VAL A 91 -1.02 -4.26 -7.59
CA VAL A 91 -1.38 -2.96 -6.99
C VAL A 91 -2.85 -2.63 -7.20
N TYR A 92 -3.39 -2.87 -8.41
CA TYR A 92 -4.81 -2.72 -8.71
C TYR A 92 -5.68 -3.54 -7.76
N SER A 93 -5.38 -4.83 -7.64
CA SER A 93 -6.15 -5.73 -6.78
C SER A 93 -6.12 -5.28 -5.33
N HIS A 94 -4.96 -4.86 -4.83
CA HIS A 94 -4.83 -4.35 -3.46
C HIS A 94 -5.62 -3.07 -3.25
N ALA A 95 -5.46 -2.08 -4.14
CA ALA A 95 -6.15 -0.80 -4.03
C ALA A 95 -7.68 -0.94 -4.06
N LEU A 96 -8.20 -1.75 -4.98
CA LEU A 96 -9.64 -1.92 -5.15
C LEU A 96 -10.24 -2.86 -4.10
N HIS A 97 -9.76 -4.12 -4.05
CA HIS A 97 -10.44 -5.17 -3.31
C HIS A 97 -10.12 -5.16 -1.81
N TYR A 98 -8.89 -4.82 -1.45
CA TYR A 98 -8.47 -4.80 -0.05
C TYR A 98 -8.66 -3.42 0.59
N LEU A 99 -8.16 -2.36 -0.02
CA LEU A 99 -8.27 -1.03 0.59
C LEU A 99 -9.66 -0.43 0.36
N SER A 100 -9.99 -0.06 -0.89
CA SER A 100 -11.20 0.73 -1.19
C SER A 100 -12.49 0.00 -0.83
N ASN A 101 -12.60 -1.29 -1.16
CA ASN A 101 -13.83 -2.06 -0.93
C ASN A 101 -13.88 -2.77 0.43
N ALA A 102 -12.80 -2.80 1.21
CA ALA A 102 -12.77 -3.50 2.48
C ALA A 102 -12.24 -2.62 3.62
N TYR A 103 -10.93 -2.55 3.82
CA TYR A 103 -10.32 -1.95 5.01
C TYR A 103 -10.51 -0.44 5.15
N MET A 104 -10.78 0.28 4.07
CA MET A 104 -11.07 1.72 4.06
C MET A 104 -12.55 2.04 3.85
N ASN A 105 -13.40 1.04 3.72
CA ASN A 105 -14.84 1.23 3.53
C ASN A 105 -15.59 1.12 4.87
N PRO A 106 -16.17 2.22 5.38
CA PRO A 106 -16.88 2.21 6.67
C PRO A 106 -18.09 1.27 6.73
N SER A 107 -18.58 0.78 5.59
CA SER A 107 -19.71 -0.18 5.53
C SER A 107 -19.25 -1.63 5.66
N GLN A 108 -17.95 -1.90 5.73
CA GLN A 108 -17.42 -3.26 5.81
C GLN A 108 -16.96 -3.61 7.22
N PHE A 109 -17.07 -4.88 7.58
CA PHE A 109 -16.67 -5.34 8.91
C PHE A 109 -15.15 -5.26 9.16
N GLN A 110 -14.34 -5.20 8.10
CA GLN A 110 -12.88 -5.02 8.20
C GLN A 110 -12.48 -3.60 8.58
N PHE A 111 -13.40 -2.64 8.45
CA PHE A 111 -13.09 -1.24 8.73
C PHE A 111 -13.03 -0.98 10.23
N HIS A 112 -11.85 -0.60 10.70
CA HIS A 112 -11.61 -0.15 12.08
C HIS A 112 -10.86 1.20 12.13
N GLY A 113 -10.87 1.93 11.01
CA GLY A 113 -10.20 3.21 10.79
C GLY A 113 -9.27 3.19 9.58
N GLY A 114 -9.20 4.32 8.84
CA GLY A 114 -8.41 4.46 7.61
C GLY A 114 -6.91 4.73 7.86
N PHE A 115 -6.29 4.03 8.79
CA PHE A 115 -4.87 4.14 9.15
C PHE A 115 -4.32 2.74 9.48
N PHE A 116 -3.00 2.56 9.48
CA PHE A 116 -2.39 1.24 9.72
C PHE A 116 -2.79 0.63 11.06
N GLY A 117 -2.62 1.40 12.14
CA GLY A 117 -3.09 1.03 13.48
C GLY A 117 -2.39 -0.19 14.09
N ASN A 118 -3.08 -0.75 15.07
CA ASN A 118 -2.66 -1.94 15.83
C ASN A 118 -3.88 -2.80 16.18
N LYS A 119 -3.79 -3.67 17.17
CA LYS A 119 -4.93 -4.53 17.56
C LYS A 119 -6.09 -3.80 18.26
N ALA A 120 -5.91 -2.52 18.64
CA ALA A 120 -6.96 -1.70 19.26
C ALA A 120 -7.72 -0.81 18.27
N GLY A 121 -7.14 -0.50 17.10
CA GLY A 121 -7.78 0.35 16.09
C GLY A 121 -6.97 0.41 14.80
N GLY A 122 -7.61 0.82 13.70
CA GLY A 122 -7.02 0.85 12.37
C GLY A 122 -7.09 -0.48 11.65
N MET A 123 -6.45 -0.57 10.49
CA MET A 123 -6.50 -1.77 9.64
C MET A 123 -6.02 -3.04 10.35
N ASN A 124 -4.99 -2.92 11.21
CA ASN A 124 -4.40 -4.09 11.83
C ASN A 124 -5.30 -4.78 12.88
N VAL A 125 -6.44 -4.25 13.19
CA VAL A 125 -7.44 -5.01 13.98
C VAL A 125 -7.76 -6.33 13.27
N SER A 126 -7.92 -6.30 11.94
CA SER A 126 -8.35 -7.42 11.12
C SER A 126 -7.38 -7.85 10.03
N TYR A 127 -6.34 -7.04 9.71
CA TYR A 127 -5.51 -7.27 8.52
C TYR A 127 -4.49 -8.40 8.71
N ALA A 128 -3.71 -8.38 9.76
CA ALA A 128 -2.66 -9.37 10.01
C ALA A 128 -2.76 -9.95 11.42
N SER A 129 -2.23 -11.14 11.63
CA SER A 129 -2.09 -11.74 12.96
C SER A 129 -0.99 -11.07 13.80
N ASP A 130 0.05 -10.54 13.14
CA ASP A 130 1.13 -9.82 13.77
C ASP A 130 0.62 -8.53 14.43
N PRO A 131 0.73 -8.38 15.77
CA PRO A 131 0.27 -7.18 16.45
C PRO A 131 1.03 -5.90 16.06
N TYR A 132 2.26 -6.04 15.57
CA TYR A 132 3.14 -4.94 15.16
C TYR A 132 3.14 -4.67 13.65
N TRP A 133 2.25 -5.32 12.90
CA TRP A 133 2.18 -5.14 11.45
C TRP A 133 1.96 -3.67 11.05
N GLY A 134 1.06 -2.98 11.74
CA GLY A 134 0.75 -1.57 11.44
C GLY A 134 1.91 -0.63 11.72
N GLU A 135 2.65 -0.85 12.81
CA GLU A 135 3.84 -0.07 13.14
C GLU A 135 4.97 -0.30 12.13
N LYS A 136 5.16 -1.54 11.67
CA LYS A 136 6.15 -1.85 10.62
C LYS A 136 5.79 -1.15 9.30
N ALA A 137 4.53 -1.21 8.88
CA ALA A 137 4.08 -0.50 7.68
C ALA A 137 4.22 1.04 7.85
N ALA A 138 3.88 1.56 9.02
CA ALA A 138 4.04 2.99 9.33
C ALA A 138 5.50 3.44 9.34
N GLN A 139 6.43 2.58 9.75
CA GLN A 139 7.86 2.87 9.68
C GLN A 139 8.31 3.08 8.24
N TYR A 140 7.95 2.18 7.31
CA TYR A 140 8.27 2.35 5.89
C TYR A 140 7.67 3.65 5.33
N PHE A 141 6.41 3.94 5.68
CA PHE A 141 5.75 5.18 5.27
C PHE A 141 6.53 6.41 5.76
N TYR A 142 6.83 6.46 7.05
CA TYR A 142 7.55 7.57 7.66
C TYR A 142 8.92 7.78 7.04
N GLU A 143 9.71 6.73 6.88
CA GLU A 143 11.05 6.81 6.31
C GLU A 143 11.05 7.36 4.87
N MET A 144 10.07 6.96 4.06
CA MET A 144 9.93 7.46 2.69
C MET A 144 9.44 8.90 2.66
N ASP A 145 8.43 9.25 3.45
CA ASP A 145 7.92 10.61 3.52
C ASP A 145 8.98 11.59 4.03
N HIS A 146 9.72 11.20 5.08
CA HIS A 146 10.83 11.97 5.61
C HIS A 146 11.94 12.18 4.57
N ALA A 147 12.31 11.15 3.82
CA ALA A 147 13.29 11.26 2.75
C ALA A 147 12.83 12.19 1.60
N MET A 148 11.52 12.38 1.44
CA MET A 148 10.91 13.30 0.47
C MET A 148 10.63 14.71 1.04
N GLY A 149 11.00 14.97 2.29
CA GLY A 149 10.83 16.27 2.96
C GLY A 149 9.47 16.44 3.64
N ASP A 150 8.94 15.40 4.26
CA ASP A 150 7.73 15.38 5.10
C ASP A 150 6.51 15.96 4.34
N ARG A 151 6.26 15.44 3.16
CA ARG A 151 5.23 15.98 2.26
C ARG A 151 3.81 15.58 2.69
N ASP A 152 3.67 14.40 3.30
CA ASP A 152 2.39 13.89 3.79
C ASP A 152 2.24 14.10 5.31
N HIS A 153 3.35 14.17 6.05
CA HIS A 153 3.35 14.32 7.49
C HIS A 153 2.62 15.60 7.95
N ASN A 154 1.59 15.47 8.76
CA ASN A 154 0.76 16.58 9.29
C ASN A 154 0.14 17.49 8.23
N ARG A 155 0.04 17.05 6.97
CA ARG A 155 -0.55 17.84 5.88
C ARG A 155 -2.05 17.70 5.79
N TYR A 156 -2.59 16.54 6.17
CA TYR A 156 -3.98 16.18 5.97
C TYR A 156 -4.62 15.73 7.28
N ALA A 157 -5.81 16.23 7.56
CA ALA A 157 -6.68 15.66 8.57
C ALA A 157 -7.64 14.68 7.90
N LEU A 158 -7.67 13.44 8.39
CA LEU A 158 -8.62 12.43 7.92
C LEU A 158 -9.94 12.57 8.67
N GLY A 159 -11.05 12.46 7.94
CA GLY A 159 -12.39 12.50 8.49
C GLY A 159 -13.29 11.49 7.83
N ILE A 160 -14.32 11.07 8.57
CA ILE A 160 -15.38 10.18 8.05
C ILE A 160 -16.65 10.99 7.95
N VAL A 161 -17.29 10.96 6.78
CA VAL A 161 -18.59 11.55 6.57
C VAL A 161 -19.64 10.67 7.27
N LYS A 162 -20.26 11.19 8.32
CA LYS A 162 -21.23 10.44 9.15
C LYS A 162 -22.62 10.32 8.52
N ASN A 163 -22.98 11.24 7.61
CA ASN A 163 -24.30 11.30 7.01
C ASN A 163 -24.25 10.88 5.55
N THR A 164 -25.28 10.21 5.06
CA THR A 164 -25.47 9.93 3.65
C THR A 164 -25.96 11.17 2.91
N GLY A 165 -25.70 11.28 1.62
CA GLY A 165 -26.19 12.39 0.78
C GLY A 165 -25.46 13.71 0.98
N VAL A 166 -24.25 13.70 1.54
CA VAL A 166 -23.40 14.90 1.67
C VAL A 166 -22.73 15.17 0.34
N SER A 167 -22.92 16.39 -0.18
CA SER A 167 -22.22 16.83 -1.40
C SER A 167 -20.74 17.07 -1.12
N ILE A 168 -19.89 16.59 -2.03
CA ILE A 168 -18.47 16.84 -2.03
C ILE A 168 -18.19 17.90 -3.09
N TYR A 169 -17.56 18.98 -2.69
CA TYR A 169 -17.26 20.11 -3.57
C TYR A 169 -15.78 20.10 -3.97
N LYS A 170 -15.49 20.51 -5.19
CA LYS A 170 -14.14 20.59 -5.76
C LYS A 170 -13.23 21.55 -4.98
N ASN A 171 -13.78 22.59 -4.40
CA ASN A 171 -13.10 23.57 -3.56
C ASN A 171 -13.88 23.75 -2.25
N ALA A 172 -13.26 24.35 -1.23
CA ALA A 172 -13.90 24.69 0.05
C ALA A 172 -14.94 25.83 -0.09
N ASP A 173 -15.69 25.83 -1.17
CA ASP A 173 -16.75 26.76 -1.48
C ASP A 173 -17.97 26.00 -2.00
N LYS A 174 -19.14 26.23 -1.37
CA LYS A 174 -20.41 25.60 -1.76
C LYS A 174 -20.91 26.01 -3.16
N LYS A 175 -20.30 27.01 -3.77
CA LYS A 175 -20.59 27.44 -5.15
C LYS A 175 -19.73 26.73 -6.19
N SER A 176 -18.70 25.96 -5.78
CA SER A 176 -17.94 25.14 -6.69
C SER A 176 -18.75 23.92 -7.14
N ASP A 177 -18.48 23.41 -8.33
CA ASP A 177 -19.12 22.19 -8.85
C ASP A 177 -18.93 21.03 -7.87
N ALA A 178 -19.98 20.22 -7.66
CA ALA A 178 -19.99 19.06 -6.79
C ALA A 178 -19.42 17.84 -7.48
#